data_4108b5d9fc30bd83a0341c7a2667a1c8
#
_entry.id   4108b5d9fc30bd83a0341c7a2667a1c8
#
_cell.length_a   1.000
_cell.length_b   1.000
_cell.length_c   1.000
_cell.angle_alpha   90.00
_cell.angle_beta   90.00
_cell.angle_gamma   90.00
#
_symmetry.space_group_name_H-M   'P 1'
#
loop_
_entity.id
_entity.type
_entity.pdbx_description
1 polymer ?
#
loop_
_entity_poly.entity_id
_entity_poly.type
_entity_poly.pdbx_seq_one_letter_code
_entity_poly.pdbx_strand_id
1 'polypeptide(L)'
;MIKKFIPFLFTLLLLTACDPDRFSSLPPSAEGFVPIYSNDVSSLKAIKAEPARTTVNGGKIYTVGNLLFQVELDSGIHIINYANPSSPQKLGFIKSFLCKELTVKNGFIYTNNLCDLVVIDINNPNDIKEVGRTPDVFPDLASQYPPKSSTNQFERVYFECPDTKKGTVVGWKKQTINKPKCWR
;
A
#
# COMPACT_ATOMS: atom_id res chain seq x y z
N MET A 1 0.17 32.97 62.01
CA MET A 1 0.25 33.29 60.59
C MET A 1 0.89 32.17 59.76
N ILE A 2 0.44 30.88 59.81
CA ILE A 2 1.09 29.74 59.14
C ILE A 2 0.10 28.92 58.31
N LYS A 3 -1.13 29.34 58.11
CA LYS A 3 -2.19 28.54 57.45
C LYS A 3 -2.40 28.80 55.94
N LYS A 4 -1.61 29.64 55.25
CA LYS A 4 -1.82 29.99 53.84
C LYS A 4 -0.75 29.49 52.86
N PHE A 5 0.26 28.76 53.28
CA PHE A 5 1.36 28.30 52.41
C PHE A 5 1.28 26.84 51.93
N ILE A 6 0.41 26.04 52.55
CA ILE A 6 0.30 24.60 52.22
C ILE A 6 -0.34 24.32 50.83
N PRO A 7 -1.40 25.05 50.37
CA PRO A 7 -1.99 24.73 49.03
C PRO A 7 -1.08 25.11 47.87
N PHE A 8 -0.16 26.05 48.01
CA PHE A 8 0.73 26.47 46.94
C PHE A 8 1.86 25.44 46.67
N LEU A 9 2.33 24.77 47.70
CA LEU A 9 3.36 23.73 47.58
C LEU A 9 2.78 22.45 46.93
N PHE A 10 1.51 22.14 47.15
CA PHE A 10 0.85 20.96 46.56
C PHE A 10 0.56 21.14 45.07
N THR A 11 0.29 22.38 44.62
CA THR A 11 0.05 22.70 43.19
C THR A 11 1.34 22.63 42.36
N LEU A 12 2.51 22.87 42.98
CA LEU A 12 3.82 22.80 42.27
C LEU A 12 4.28 21.36 42.00
N LEU A 13 3.83 20.39 42.81
CA LEU A 13 4.18 18.97 42.64
C LEU A 13 3.44 18.29 41.49
N LEU A 14 2.37 18.87 40.95
CA LEU A 14 1.62 18.30 39.83
C LEU A 14 2.19 18.65 38.45
N LEU A 15 3.19 19.52 38.35
CA LEU A 15 3.77 19.95 37.06
C LEU A 15 4.95 19.10 36.58
N THR A 16 5.41 18.12 37.36
CA THR A 16 6.57 17.28 36.98
C THR A 16 6.19 15.92 36.39
N ALA A 17 4.91 15.69 36.06
CA ALA A 17 4.41 14.40 35.59
C ALA A 17 4.41 14.21 34.05
N CYS A 18 4.92 15.16 33.29
CA CYS A 18 5.20 14.94 31.85
C CYS A 18 6.68 14.65 31.70
N ASP A 19 7.00 13.36 31.65
CA ASP A 19 8.30 12.87 31.18
C ASP A 19 8.23 12.78 29.64
N PRO A 20 8.79 13.76 28.89
CA PRO A 20 8.77 13.76 27.44
C PRO A 20 9.64 12.63 26.84
N ASP A 21 10.53 12.04 27.62
CA ASP A 21 11.48 11.03 27.15
C ASP A 21 10.92 9.60 27.12
N ARG A 22 9.74 9.37 27.70
CA ARG A 22 9.12 8.05 27.72
C ARG A 22 8.65 7.54 26.34
N PHE A 23 8.57 8.42 25.33
CA PHE A 23 8.11 8.09 23.98
C PHE A 23 9.20 8.15 22.89
N SER A 24 10.43 8.52 23.19
CA SER A 24 11.42 8.87 22.19
C SER A 24 12.55 7.85 21.96
N SER A 25 12.76 6.89 22.85
CA SER A 25 13.85 5.93 22.63
C SER A 25 13.45 4.82 21.67
N LEU A 26 14.03 4.86 20.47
CA LEU A 26 13.97 3.73 19.55
C LEU A 26 14.71 2.53 20.16
N PRO A 27 14.20 1.30 19.98
CA PRO A 27 14.84 0.12 20.56
C PRO A 27 16.21 -0.12 19.92
N PRO A 28 17.17 -0.72 20.64
CA PRO A 28 18.48 -1.06 20.09
C PRO A 28 18.37 -2.10 18.97
N SER A 29 17.33 -2.94 19.00
CA SER A 29 16.94 -3.84 17.91
C SER A 29 15.44 -4.12 17.99
N ALA A 30 14.82 -4.41 16.84
CA ALA A 30 13.42 -4.78 16.74
C ALA A 30 13.18 -5.72 15.57
N GLU A 31 12.15 -6.57 15.64
CA GLU A 31 11.56 -7.13 14.44
C GLU A 31 10.98 -6.02 13.59
N GLY A 32 11.31 -6.02 12.32
CA GLY A 32 10.88 -4.97 11.40
C GLY A 32 10.97 -5.40 9.95
N PHE A 33 10.89 -4.43 9.06
CA PHE A 33 10.88 -4.68 7.63
C PHE A 33 12.06 -4.00 6.95
N VAL A 34 12.71 -4.73 6.02
CA VAL A 34 13.76 -4.21 5.15
C VAL A 34 13.19 -4.12 3.74
N PRO A 35 13.36 -2.97 3.04
CA PRO A 35 12.85 -2.80 1.70
C PRO A 35 13.59 -3.67 0.68
N ILE A 36 12.83 -4.25 -0.24
CA ILE A 36 13.33 -4.95 -1.42
C ILE A 36 13.26 -3.95 -2.57
N TYR A 37 14.37 -3.74 -3.28
CA TYR A 37 14.47 -2.78 -4.36
C TYR A 37 14.51 -3.43 -5.73
N SER A 38 13.99 -2.73 -6.74
CA SER A 38 14.19 -3.02 -8.16
C SER A 38 14.62 -1.77 -8.91
N ASN A 39 15.56 -1.94 -9.83
CA ASN A 39 15.98 -0.92 -10.78
C ASN A 39 15.38 -1.13 -12.18
N ASP A 40 14.63 -2.21 -12.39
CA ASP A 40 13.93 -2.48 -13.65
C ASP A 40 12.59 -1.74 -13.71
N VAL A 41 12.64 -0.43 -13.86
CA VAL A 41 11.47 0.45 -13.94
C VAL A 41 10.59 0.09 -15.14
N SER A 42 11.17 -0.36 -16.24
CA SER A 42 10.43 -0.72 -17.47
C SER A 42 9.50 -1.91 -17.22
N SER A 43 10.00 -2.96 -16.55
CA SER A 43 9.19 -4.12 -16.16
C SER A 43 8.10 -3.77 -15.14
N LEU A 44 8.40 -2.85 -14.21
CA LEU A 44 7.44 -2.40 -13.20
C LEU A 44 6.31 -1.56 -13.83
N LYS A 45 6.64 -0.73 -14.82
CA LYS A 45 5.66 0.11 -15.54
C LYS A 45 4.86 -0.67 -16.59
N ALA A 46 5.29 -1.85 -17.01
CA ALA A 46 4.62 -2.61 -18.04
C ALA A 46 3.22 -3.08 -17.60
N ILE A 47 2.19 -2.68 -18.34
CA ILE A 47 0.84 -3.23 -18.27
C ILE A 47 0.80 -4.44 -19.22
N LYS A 48 0.37 -5.61 -18.70
CA LYS A 48 0.31 -6.86 -19.48
C LYS A 48 -0.96 -7.63 -19.17
N ALA A 49 -1.59 -8.16 -20.22
CA ALA A 49 -2.61 -9.19 -20.07
C ALA A 49 -1.93 -10.53 -19.77
N GLU A 50 -2.42 -11.23 -18.77
CA GLU A 50 -1.91 -12.52 -18.31
C GLU A 50 -3.07 -13.52 -18.15
N PRO A 51 -2.80 -14.83 -18.14
CA PRO A 51 -3.81 -15.83 -17.82
C PRO A 51 -4.47 -15.60 -16.46
N ALA A 52 -5.68 -16.12 -16.31
CA ALA A 52 -6.40 -16.07 -15.03
C ALA A 52 -5.58 -16.76 -13.92
N ARG A 53 -5.61 -16.19 -12.73
CA ARG A 53 -4.89 -16.69 -11.55
C ARG A 53 -5.73 -16.64 -10.28
N THR A 54 -5.27 -17.29 -9.22
CA THR A 54 -5.90 -17.25 -7.91
C THR A 54 -5.81 -15.84 -7.31
N THR A 55 -6.90 -15.37 -6.68
CA THR A 55 -6.91 -14.15 -5.87
C THR A 55 -6.23 -14.44 -4.53
N VAL A 56 -5.29 -13.60 -4.13
CA VAL A 56 -4.55 -13.70 -2.85
C VAL A 56 -4.92 -12.54 -1.94
N ASN A 57 -4.93 -11.32 -2.47
CA ASN A 57 -5.20 -10.11 -1.71
C ASN A 57 -6.21 -9.21 -2.46
N GLY A 58 -7.47 -9.71 -2.52
CA GLY A 58 -8.54 -9.04 -3.24
C GLY A 58 -8.92 -7.70 -2.63
N GLY A 59 -8.96 -6.67 -3.45
CA GLY A 59 -9.37 -5.31 -3.13
C GLY A 59 -10.74 -4.96 -3.70
N LYS A 60 -10.88 -3.71 -4.16
CA LYS A 60 -12.11 -3.17 -4.72
C LYS A 60 -12.61 -3.91 -5.94
N ILE A 61 -13.92 -3.90 -6.12
CA ILE A 61 -14.62 -4.54 -7.23
C ILE A 61 -15.36 -3.46 -8.02
N TYR A 62 -15.33 -3.58 -9.33
CA TYR A 62 -16.12 -2.78 -10.24
C TYR A 62 -16.82 -3.69 -11.27
N THR A 63 -18.11 -3.44 -11.55
CA THR A 63 -18.90 -4.27 -12.46
C THR A 63 -19.38 -3.47 -13.68
N VAL A 64 -19.29 -4.08 -14.86
CA VAL A 64 -19.82 -3.53 -16.12
C VAL A 64 -20.43 -4.67 -16.94
N GLY A 65 -21.74 -4.61 -17.17
CA GLY A 65 -22.45 -5.70 -17.82
C GLY A 65 -22.27 -7.01 -17.06
N ASN A 66 -21.78 -8.04 -17.74
CA ASN A 66 -21.51 -9.35 -17.17
C ASN A 66 -20.04 -9.52 -16.70
N LEU A 67 -19.25 -8.46 -16.69
CA LEU A 67 -17.87 -8.48 -16.25
C LEU A 67 -17.71 -7.83 -14.88
N LEU A 68 -16.91 -8.48 -14.06
CA LEU A 68 -16.46 -8.00 -12.78
C LEU A 68 -14.93 -7.83 -12.83
N PHE A 69 -14.48 -6.66 -12.46
CA PHE A 69 -13.07 -6.33 -12.33
C PHE A 69 -12.75 -6.22 -10.84
N GLN A 70 -11.78 -7.01 -10.38
CA GLN A 70 -11.36 -7.01 -8.98
C GLN A 70 -9.88 -6.64 -8.89
N VAL A 71 -9.58 -5.61 -8.11
CA VAL A 71 -8.19 -5.28 -7.77
C VAL A 71 -7.56 -6.45 -7.01
N GLU A 72 -6.41 -6.89 -7.44
CA GLU A 72 -5.47 -7.65 -6.64
C GLU A 72 -4.43 -6.66 -6.13
N LEU A 73 -4.49 -6.33 -4.85
CA LEU A 73 -3.68 -5.26 -4.25
C LEU A 73 -2.19 -5.46 -4.55
N ASP A 74 -1.54 -4.39 -4.98
CA ASP A 74 -0.13 -4.32 -5.37
C ASP A 74 0.26 -5.11 -6.63
N SER A 75 -0.68 -5.80 -7.28
CA SER A 75 -0.38 -6.73 -8.38
C SER A 75 -1.10 -6.44 -9.69
N GLY A 76 -2.38 -6.05 -9.63
CA GLY A 76 -3.16 -5.77 -10.84
C GLY A 76 -4.67 -6.01 -10.69
N ILE A 77 -5.32 -6.51 -11.74
CA ILE A 77 -6.77 -6.57 -11.84
C ILE A 77 -7.21 -7.92 -12.41
N HIS A 78 -8.05 -8.66 -11.69
CA HIS A 78 -8.75 -9.82 -12.21
C HIS A 78 -9.91 -9.41 -13.10
N ILE A 79 -10.10 -10.15 -14.19
CA ILE A 79 -11.27 -10.07 -15.06
C ILE A 79 -12.09 -11.34 -14.85
N ILE A 80 -13.35 -11.17 -14.44
CA ILE A 80 -14.23 -12.26 -14.05
C ILE A 80 -15.55 -12.11 -14.79
N ASN A 81 -16.00 -13.15 -15.48
CA ASN A 81 -17.37 -13.23 -16.00
C ASN A 81 -18.28 -13.73 -14.87
N TYR A 82 -19.30 -12.94 -14.54
CA TYR A 82 -20.31 -13.27 -13.54
C TYR A 82 -21.73 -13.30 -14.12
N ALA A 83 -21.88 -13.51 -15.44
CA ALA A 83 -23.19 -13.68 -16.06
C ALA A 83 -24.05 -14.74 -15.34
N ASN A 84 -23.39 -15.79 -14.80
CA ASN A 84 -23.98 -16.70 -13.83
C ASN A 84 -23.35 -16.44 -12.44
N PRO A 85 -24.04 -15.75 -11.53
CA PRO A 85 -23.50 -15.42 -10.21
C PRO A 85 -23.19 -16.65 -9.33
N SER A 86 -23.85 -17.80 -9.59
CA SER A 86 -23.59 -19.04 -8.85
C SER A 86 -22.33 -19.77 -9.33
N SER A 87 -21.76 -19.37 -10.49
CA SER A 87 -20.56 -19.98 -11.08
C SER A 87 -19.75 -18.94 -11.86
N PRO A 88 -19.13 -17.97 -11.15
CA PRO A 88 -18.30 -16.95 -11.81
C PRO A 88 -17.05 -17.59 -12.42
N GLN A 89 -16.63 -17.10 -13.59
CA GLN A 89 -15.48 -17.63 -14.34
C GLN A 89 -14.38 -16.56 -14.42
N LYS A 90 -13.19 -16.87 -13.94
CA LYS A 90 -12.02 -16.01 -14.15
C LYS A 90 -11.56 -16.10 -15.59
N LEU A 91 -11.55 -14.96 -16.29
CA LEU A 91 -11.19 -14.87 -17.70
C LEU A 91 -9.70 -14.54 -17.90
N GLY A 92 -9.15 -13.70 -17.05
CA GLY A 92 -7.77 -13.24 -17.21
C GLY A 92 -7.34 -12.34 -16.05
N PHE A 93 -6.13 -11.81 -16.20
CA PHE A 93 -5.52 -10.90 -15.25
C PHE A 93 -4.80 -9.78 -16.02
N ILE A 94 -4.91 -8.54 -15.53
CA ILE A 94 -4.14 -7.40 -16.03
C ILE A 94 -3.08 -7.07 -14.99
N LYS A 95 -1.80 -7.31 -15.31
CA LYS A 95 -0.70 -6.92 -14.46
C LYS A 95 -0.59 -5.39 -14.42
N SER A 96 -0.63 -4.83 -13.21
CA SER A 96 -0.31 -3.42 -12.92
C SER A 96 0.34 -3.34 -11.54
N PHE A 97 1.64 -3.08 -11.52
CA PHE A 97 2.41 -3.08 -10.28
C PHE A 97 1.96 -1.93 -9.35
N LEU A 98 1.82 -2.24 -8.05
CA LEU A 98 1.27 -1.38 -7.00
C LEU A 98 -0.17 -0.90 -7.27
N CYS A 99 -0.97 -1.63 -8.06
CA CYS A 99 -2.38 -1.34 -8.29
C CYS A 99 -3.16 -1.32 -6.97
N LYS A 100 -3.88 -0.22 -6.71
CA LYS A 100 -4.69 -0.03 -5.49
C LYS A 100 -6.15 0.21 -5.81
N GLU A 101 -6.41 0.91 -6.90
CA GLU A 101 -7.70 1.45 -7.26
C GLU A 101 -8.00 1.19 -8.72
N LEU A 102 -9.28 1.10 -9.07
CA LEU A 102 -9.71 1.09 -10.47
C LEU A 102 -11.06 1.79 -10.61
N THR A 103 -11.31 2.31 -11.80
CA THR A 103 -12.66 2.60 -12.30
C THR A 103 -12.77 2.20 -13.76
N VAL A 104 -13.99 1.90 -14.22
CA VAL A 104 -14.24 1.51 -15.61
C VAL A 104 -15.24 2.48 -16.22
N LYS A 105 -14.93 3.00 -17.41
CA LYS A 105 -15.82 3.88 -18.16
C LYS A 105 -15.61 3.68 -19.66
N ASN A 106 -16.71 3.50 -20.40
CA ASN A 106 -16.72 3.43 -21.87
C ASN A 106 -15.71 2.44 -22.48
N GLY A 107 -15.53 1.26 -21.86
CA GLY A 107 -14.59 0.24 -22.34
C GLY A 107 -13.13 0.50 -21.98
N PHE A 108 -12.86 1.41 -21.06
CA PHE A 108 -11.52 1.70 -20.55
C PHE A 108 -11.45 1.50 -19.04
N ILE A 109 -10.36 0.89 -18.56
CA ILE A 109 -9.99 0.87 -17.14
C ILE A 109 -9.05 2.05 -16.89
N TYR A 110 -9.35 2.80 -15.85
CA TYR A 110 -8.47 3.83 -15.27
C TYR A 110 -7.97 3.28 -13.95
N THR A 111 -6.67 3.13 -13.80
CA THR A 111 -6.04 2.58 -12.60
C THR A 111 -4.69 3.21 -12.35
N ASN A 112 -4.10 2.94 -11.20
CA ASN A 112 -2.72 3.29 -10.97
C ASN A 112 -1.75 2.15 -11.35
N ASN A 113 -0.59 2.54 -11.85
CA ASN A 113 0.58 1.67 -11.98
C ASN A 113 1.77 2.43 -11.38
N LEU A 114 2.32 1.94 -10.27
CA LEU A 114 3.18 2.75 -9.43
C LEU A 114 2.46 4.05 -9.04
N CYS A 115 3.11 5.20 -9.30
CA CYS A 115 2.56 6.54 -9.06
C CYS A 115 1.78 7.10 -10.26
N ASP A 116 1.81 6.42 -11.40
CA ASP A 116 1.20 6.89 -12.64
C ASP A 116 -0.29 6.54 -12.71
N LEU A 117 -1.10 7.39 -13.32
CA LEU A 117 -2.42 7.04 -13.81
C LEU A 117 -2.28 6.38 -15.18
N VAL A 118 -2.82 5.19 -15.36
CA VAL A 118 -2.85 4.48 -16.64
C VAL A 118 -4.27 4.25 -17.13
N VAL A 119 -4.42 4.30 -18.46
CA VAL A 119 -5.66 4.00 -19.15
C VAL A 119 -5.46 2.73 -19.99
N ILE A 120 -6.30 1.74 -19.74
CA ILE A 120 -6.20 0.42 -20.38
C ILE A 120 -7.46 0.20 -21.20
N ASP A 121 -7.30 -0.10 -22.49
CA ASP A 121 -8.39 -0.47 -23.39
C ASP A 121 -8.78 -1.93 -23.15
N ILE A 122 -10.07 -2.17 -22.87
CA ILE A 122 -10.68 -3.48 -22.63
C ILE A 122 -11.83 -3.77 -23.58
N ASN A 123 -12.01 -2.97 -24.66
CA ASN A 123 -13.07 -3.19 -25.63
C ASN A 123 -12.89 -4.53 -26.39
N ASN A 124 -11.62 -4.95 -26.58
CA ASN A 124 -11.30 -6.26 -27.13
C ASN A 124 -10.60 -7.11 -26.05
N PRO A 125 -11.27 -8.12 -25.47
CA PRO A 125 -10.67 -8.98 -24.45
C PRO A 125 -9.41 -9.73 -24.91
N ASN A 126 -9.20 -9.90 -26.21
CA ASN A 126 -8.02 -10.56 -26.80
C ASN A 126 -6.87 -9.58 -27.09
N ASP A 127 -7.09 -8.27 -26.95
CA ASP A 127 -6.09 -7.21 -27.20
C ASP A 127 -6.16 -6.12 -26.14
N ILE A 128 -6.00 -6.53 -24.89
CA ILE A 128 -5.97 -5.60 -23.74
C ILE A 128 -4.62 -4.91 -23.71
N LYS A 129 -4.62 -3.57 -23.77
CA LYS A 129 -3.40 -2.77 -23.83
C LYS A 129 -3.53 -1.42 -23.16
N GLU A 130 -2.40 -0.90 -22.69
CA GLU A 130 -2.28 0.50 -22.27
C GLU A 130 -2.43 1.43 -23.47
N VAL A 131 -3.32 2.41 -23.36
CA VAL A 131 -3.56 3.44 -24.38
C VAL A 131 -3.28 4.86 -23.91
N GLY A 132 -3.01 5.04 -22.61
CA GLY A 132 -2.67 6.32 -22.05
C GLY A 132 -1.98 6.20 -20.70
N ARG A 133 -1.08 7.15 -20.42
CA ARG A 133 -0.38 7.26 -19.14
C ARG A 133 -0.13 8.71 -18.79
N THR A 134 -0.44 9.08 -17.55
CA THR A 134 -0.07 10.37 -16.95
C THR A 134 0.85 10.08 -15.76
N PRO A 135 2.11 10.51 -15.80
CA PRO A 135 3.06 10.23 -14.73
C PRO A 135 2.74 11.00 -13.45
N ASP A 136 3.15 10.45 -12.31
CA ASP A 136 3.17 11.05 -10.97
C ASP A 136 1.84 11.67 -10.50
N VAL A 137 0.71 11.07 -10.90
CA VAL A 137 -0.64 11.48 -10.45
C VAL A 137 -0.87 11.09 -8.98
N PHE A 138 -0.25 10.00 -8.52
CA PHE A 138 -0.43 9.43 -7.20
C PHE A 138 0.91 9.28 -6.44
N PRO A 139 1.58 10.38 -6.08
CA PRO A 139 2.92 10.33 -5.48
C PRO A 139 2.98 9.53 -4.17
N ASP A 140 1.88 9.50 -3.41
CA ASP A 140 1.80 8.79 -2.13
C ASP A 140 1.55 7.28 -2.26
N LEU A 141 1.21 6.79 -3.46
CA LEU A 141 0.98 5.37 -3.71
C LEU A 141 2.28 4.57 -3.90
N ALA A 142 3.40 5.21 -4.16
CA ALA A 142 4.69 4.55 -4.08
C ALA A 142 4.84 3.99 -2.66
N SER A 143 4.82 2.67 -2.52
CA SER A 143 4.78 2.00 -1.21
C SER A 143 6.09 2.23 -0.44
N GLN A 144 6.23 3.43 0.10
CA GLN A 144 7.34 3.85 0.95
C GLN A 144 7.29 3.19 2.34
N TYR A 145 6.21 2.44 2.62
CA TYR A 145 5.95 1.89 3.94
C TYR A 145 5.63 0.40 3.88
N PRO A 146 6.14 -0.39 4.84
CA PRO A 146 5.74 -1.79 4.97
C PRO A 146 4.26 -1.93 5.36
N PRO A 147 3.67 -3.15 5.23
CA PRO A 147 2.30 -3.39 5.68
C PRO A 147 2.16 -3.13 7.18
N LYS A 148 1.01 -2.57 7.60
CA LYS A 148 0.66 -2.48 9.03
C LYS A 148 0.28 -3.86 9.57
N SER A 149 0.54 -4.09 10.86
CA SER A 149 -0.05 -5.22 11.56
C SER A 149 -1.57 -5.07 11.58
N SER A 150 -2.28 -6.12 11.20
CA SER A 150 -3.75 -6.17 11.24
C SER A 150 -4.30 -6.39 12.65
N THR A 151 -3.46 -6.85 13.59
CA THR A 151 -3.88 -7.28 14.92
C THR A 151 -3.81 -6.17 15.97
N ASN A 152 -2.96 -5.16 15.78
CA ASN A 152 -2.82 -4.07 16.73
C ASN A 152 -2.47 -2.76 16.00
N GLN A 153 -3.44 -1.87 15.87
CA GLN A 153 -3.27 -0.58 15.22
C GLN A 153 -2.34 0.40 15.99
N PHE A 154 -2.06 0.12 17.26
CA PHE A 154 -1.16 0.93 18.10
C PHE A 154 0.27 0.38 18.14
N GLU A 155 0.52 -0.77 17.52
CA GLU A 155 1.85 -1.37 17.46
C GLU A 155 2.72 -0.61 16.46
N ARG A 156 3.90 -0.19 16.90
CA ARG A 156 4.89 0.43 16.00
C ARG A 156 5.47 -0.63 15.07
N VAL A 157 5.34 -0.39 13.79
CA VAL A 157 6.01 -1.19 12.75
C VAL A 157 7.33 -0.53 12.42
N TYR A 158 8.43 -1.15 12.86
CA TYR A 158 9.78 -0.66 12.57
C TYR A 158 10.23 -1.09 11.18
N PHE A 159 11.04 -0.26 10.51
CA PHE A 159 11.57 -0.58 9.19
C PHE A 159 12.84 0.20 8.87
N GLU A 160 13.64 -0.32 7.94
CA GLU A 160 14.72 0.46 7.34
C GLU A 160 14.12 1.54 6.45
N CYS A 161 14.57 2.80 6.63
CA CYS A 161 14.09 3.92 5.83
C CYS A 161 14.42 3.69 4.35
N PRO A 162 13.44 3.79 3.44
CA PRO A 162 13.70 3.66 2.01
C PRO A 162 14.75 4.65 1.52
N ASP A 163 15.64 4.15 0.65
CA ASP A 163 16.67 4.94 -0.01
C ASP A 163 16.41 4.94 -1.52
N THR A 164 15.98 6.08 -2.05
CA THR A 164 15.66 6.24 -3.47
C THR A 164 16.84 5.98 -4.41
N LYS A 165 18.08 6.07 -3.90
CA LYS A 165 19.29 5.76 -4.67
C LYS A 165 19.44 4.26 -4.94
N LYS A 166 18.77 3.40 -4.16
CA LYS A 166 18.78 1.94 -4.33
C LYS A 166 17.71 1.44 -5.32
N GLY A 167 16.85 2.32 -5.83
CA GLY A 167 15.78 1.99 -6.77
C GLY A 167 14.39 2.13 -6.17
N THR A 168 13.40 1.53 -6.84
CA THR A 168 12.00 1.51 -6.41
C THR A 168 11.77 0.39 -5.42
N VAL A 169 11.12 0.68 -4.29
CA VAL A 169 10.71 -0.36 -3.34
C VAL A 169 9.61 -1.21 -3.97
N VAL A 170 9.87 -2.51 -4.11
CA VAL A 170 8.97 -3.48 -4.72
C VAL A 170 8.36 -4.46 -3.72
N GLY A 171 8.82 -4.40 -2.48
CA GLY A 171 8.34 -5.26 -1.41
C GLY A 171 9.12 -5.04 -0.12
N TRP A 172 8.75 -5.81 0.90
CA TRP A 172 9.33 -5.74 2.22
C TRP A 172 9.62 -7.13 2.76
N LYS A 173 10.82 -7.32 3.32
CA LYS A 173 11.22 -8.56 3.98
C LYS A 173 11.25 -8.35 5.48
N LYS A 174 10.57 -9.22 6.24
CA LYS A 174 10.60 -9.20 7.70
C LYS A 174 11.91 -9.78 8.22
N GLN A 175 12.60 -9.03 9.09
CA GLN A 175 13.84 -9.47 9.76
C GLN A 175 14.15 -8.60 10.98
N THR A 176 15.10 -9.02 11.81
CA THR A 176 15.61 -8.20 12.91
C THR A 176 16.42 -7.02 12.35
N ILE A 177 16.07 -5.80 12.79
CA ILE A 177 16.76 -4.55 12.43
C ILE A 177 17.48 -4.01 13.65
N ASN A 178 18.75 -3.68 13.50
CA ASN A 178 19.52 -3.02 14.55
C ASN A 178 19.35 -1.50 14.43
N LYS A 179 19.01 -0.84 15.55
CA LYS A 179 18.80 0.60 15.64
C LYS A 179 17.85 1.13 14.55
N PRO A 180 16.59 0.66 14.50
CA PRO A 180 15.64 1.11 13.49
C PRO A 180 15.47 2.62 13.58
N LYS A 181 15.48 3.32 12.44
CA LYS A 181 15.32 4.77 12.37
C LYS A 181 13.93 5.19 11.91
N CYS A 182 13.26 4.32 11.16
CA CYS A 182 11.91 4.55 10.65
C CYS A 182 10.89 3.63 11.32
N TRP A 183 9.69 4.18 11.53
CA TRP A 183 8.54 3.46 12.08
C TRP A 183 7.23 4.10 11.61
N ARG A 184 6.12 3.36 11.70
CA ARG A 184 4.77 3.86 11.39
C ARG A 184 3.73 3.28 12.33
#